data_95998881524f4267ff5b386cfd21ea8c
#
_entry.id   95998881524f4267ff5b386cfd21ea8c
#
_cell.length_a   1.000
_cell.length_b   1.000
_cell.length_c   1.000
_cell.angle_alpha   90.00
_cell.angle_beta   90.00
_cell.angle_gamma   90.00
#
_symmetry.space_group_name_H-M   'P 1'
#
loop_
_entity.id
_entity.type
_entity.pdbx_description
1 polymer ?
#
loop_
_entity_poly.entity_id
_entity_poly.type
_entity_poly.pdbx_seq_one_letter_code
_entity_poly.pdbx_strand_id
1 'polypeptide(L)'
;MRRCLLLFGFLYVCFIFLYGQDNILINSKQISNSAERRNEILRRNQTYTSVDFVDINMDKILEYEDFSLQFGKRIIPIRKDRIDARGINNFVFVGSNNEGCRVLISVLDDDIQGVIETDGEVFTIETVGRQQYALITVDYSLLREACDDLNEGNNRSSFDGDNIPNYISSIESDDYMFFPPILREAAAYDCKIRVLVLYTQNALSSPSVSNIKNTILTAVALTNQSFVNSQINYQIELVYAGQTNYTESGYITDLSRFRTAGDGYMDEVHALRNKYSADVCVLLSYTTDACGRASEIGATESDAFCLVSAYSTCATTHYSFGHEIGHLLGCRHDPSADPDTTPFAYGHGYVNPSKTWRTIMAYGSCTRLQYWSNPNISYGGEPMGTAATHDNTRVWNERSNAIMAFRQPDNNVTFTSSDMPNTQFADVIAKQNITTSGPVNVNSGNTLSVRAGNNINLQPGFSVQTGAEFSAEIENIDDCEECASNVSNVIIQNVPEEYDEIADVQIENKSDFSCTVYPNSSNEFINITYSLNAEKPLSIELVDIFGKKIETILPQQNQKAGNYKIQIPVSDFSTGTYFLTIASSNQARTEKIIINKQRGI
;
A
#
# COMPACT_ATOMS: atom_id res chain seq x y z
N MET A 1 78.47 -17.91 -2.81
CA MET A 1 77.45 -17.93 -1.77
C MET A 1 76.48 -16.77 -2.01
N ARG A 2 75.43 -17.04 -2.75
CA ARG A 2 74.35 -16.06 -3.04
C ARG A 2 73.08 -16.53 -2.35
N ARG A 3 72.54 -15.71 -1.42
CA ARG A 3 71.27 -15.93 -0.75
C ARG A 3 70.17 -15.47 -1.67
N CYS A 4 69.28 -16.40 -2.06
CA CYS A 4 68.02 -16.08 -2.65
C CYS A 4 67.03 -15.66 -1.55
N LEU A 5 66.57 -14.43 -1.59
CA LEU A 5 65.33 -13.96 -0.87
C LEU A 5 64.12 -14.28 -1.75
N LEU A 6 63.26 -15.15 -1.24
CA LEU A 6 61.92 -15.38 -1.77
C LEU A 6 60.99 -14.31 -1.19
N LEU A 7 60.58 -13.37 -2.02
CA LEU A 7 59.46 -12.47 -1.74
C LEU A 7 58.13 -13.23 -2.03
N PHE A 8 57.39 -13.57 -0.99
CA PHE A 8 55.98 -13.93 -1.11
C PHE A 8 55.16 -12.67 -1.30
N GLY A 9 54.81 -12.37 -2.55
CA GLY A 9 53.81 -11.39 -2.88
C GLY A 9 52.42 -11.98 -2.63
N PHE A 10 51.75 -11.50 -1.60
CA PHE A 10 50.30 -11.71 -1.45
C PHE A 10 49.60 -10.94 -2.55
N LEU A 11 49.20 -11.63 -3.61
CA LEU A 11 48.21 -11.13 -4.53
C LEU A 11 46.84 -11.15 -3.82
N TYR A 12 46.43 -10.01 -3.31
CA TYR A 12 45.03 -9.77 -2.95
C TYR A 12 44.26 -9.63 -4.26
N VAL A 13 43.70 -10.74 -4.74
CA VAL A 13 42.70 -10.71 -5.81
C VAL A 13 41.44 -10.17 -5.19
N CYS A 14 41.23 -8.85 -5.29
CA CYS A 14 39.93 -8.27 -5.16
C CYS A 14 39.04 -8.86 -6.26
N PHE A 15 38.27 -9.89 -5.93
CA PHE A 15 37.10 -10.24 -6.69
C PHE A 15 36.09 -9.07 -6.53
N ILE A 16 36.22 -8.10 -7.41
CA ILE A 16 35.09 -7.21 -7.68
C ILE A 16 34.05 -8.12 -8.35
N PHE A 17 33.10 -8.59 -7.57
CA PHE A 17 31.85 -9.09 -8.11
C PHE A 17 31.21 -7.91 -8.84
N LEU A 18 31.48 -7.79 -10.12
CA LEU A 18 30.63 -7.07 -11.05
C LEU A 18 29.33 -7.90 -11.16
N TYR A 19 28.48 -7.77 -10.14
CA TYR A 19 27.08 -8.01 -10.34
C TYR A 19 26.65 -6.96 -11.38
N GLY A 20 26.29 -7.41 -12.57
CA GLY A 20 25.58 -6.57 -13.52
C GLY A 20 24.30 -6.11 -12.82
N GLN A 21 24.33 -4.93 -12.20
CA GLN A 21 23.15 -4.34 -11.60
C GLN A 21 22.18 -4.05 -12.74
N ASP A 22 21.07 -4.79 -12.77
CA ASP A 22 20.05 -4.60 -13.76
C ASP A 22 19.28 -3.32 -13.43
N ASN A 23 19.41 -2.33 -14.31
CA ASN A 23 18.70 -1.07 -14.16
C ASN A 23 17.22 -1.25 -14.49
N ILE A 24 16.33 -0.80 -13.60
CA ILE A 24 14.89 -0.79 -13.82
C ILE A 24 14.46 0.50 -14.50
N LEU A 25 14.98 1.62 -14.06
CA LEU A 25 14.63 2.94 -14.55
C LEU A 25 15.80 3.48 -15.37
N ILE A 26 15.58 3.71 -16.64
CA ILE A 26 16.61 4.16 -17.59
C ILE A 26 16.12 5.42 -18.26
N ASN A 27 17.00 6.43 -18.42
CA ASN A 27 16.65 7.63 -19.19
C ASN A 27 16.26 7.25 -20.62
N SER A 28 15.08 7.65 -21.04
CA SER A 28 14.61 7.45 -22.40
C SER A 28 15.46 8.22 -23.39
N LYS A 29 15.94 7.55 -24.43
CA LYS A 29 16.85 8.16 -25.40
C LYS A 29 16.18 9.08 -26.41
N GLN A 30 14.88 8.94 -26.69
CA GLN A 30 14.18 9.81 -27.66
C GLN A 30 12.66 9.84 -27.43
N ILE A 31 12.14 11.00 -27.03
CA ILE A 31 10.74 11.36 -27.24
C ILE A 31 10.73 12.53 -28.22
N SER A 32 10.04 12.39 -29.35
CA SER A 32 9.82 13.48 -30.30
C SER A 32 9.09 14.63 -29.59
N ASN A 33 9.54 15.88 -29.78
CA ASN A 33 9.01 17.08 -29.11
C ASN A 33 9.20 17.10 -27.59
N SER A 34 10.29 16.53 -27.08
CA SER A 34 10.55 16.41 -25.63
C SER A 34 10.50 17.74 -24.86
N ALA A 35 10.91 18.85 -25.47
CA ALA A 35 10.90 20.16 -24.81
C ALA A 35 9.47 20.71 -24.64
N GLU A 36 8.62 20.60 -25.65
CA GLU A 36 7.23 21.04 -25.59
C GLU A 36 6.44 20.19 -24.57
N ARG A 37 6.66 18.90 -24.60
CA ARG A 37 6.01 17.94 -23.69
C ARG A 37 6.48 18.11 -22.24
N ARG A 38 7.77 18.40 -22.00
CA ARG A 38 8.27 18.78 -20.66
C ARG A 38 7.56 20.03 -20.15
N ASN A 39 7.46 21.07 -20.98
CA ASN A 39 6.78 22.31 -20.61
C ASN A 39 5.29 22.09 -20.34
N GLU A 40 4.64 21.21 -21.06
CA GLU A 40 3.24 20.82 -20.81
C GLU A 40 3.11 20.16 -19.43
N ILE A 41 3.96 19.20 -19.10
CA ILE A 41 3.94 18.50 -17.80
C ILE A 41 4.23 19.50 -16.67
N LEU A 42 5.25 20.31 -16.79
CA LEU A 42 5.60 21.33 -15.78
C LEU A 42 4.45 22.32 -15.50
N ARG A 43 3.62 22.61 -16.51
CA ARG A 43 2.45 23.50 -16.33
C ARG A 43 1.28 22.84 -15.61
N ARG A 44 1.26 21.50 -15.52
CA ARG A 44 0.17 20.76 -14.86
C ARG A 44 0.16 20.98 -13.35
N ASN A 45 1.33 21.30 -12.79
CA ASN A 45 1.51 21.37 -11.35
C ASN A 45 2.62 22.38 -10.99
N GLN A 46 2.31 23.31 -10.11
CA GLN A 46 3.27 24.32 -9.66
C GLN A 46 4.46 23.75 -8.87
N THR A 47 4.33 22.55 -8.31
CA THR A 47 5.42 21.88 -7.57
C THR A 47 6.38 21.14 -8.47
N TYR A 48 6.08 20.99 -9.76
CA TYR A 48 6.95 20.30 -10.70
C TYR A 48 8.09 21.22 -11.15
N THR A 49 9.32 20.82 -10.86
CA THR A 49 10.51 21.64 -11.13
C THR A 49 11.35 21.11 -12.28
N SER A 50 11.36 19.80 -12.50
CA SER A 50 12.02 19.18 -13.65
C SER A 50 11.28 17.96 -14.14
N VAL A 51 11.50 17.57 -15.40
CA VAL A 51 10.91 16.37 -16.03
C VAL A 51 11.98 15.67 -16.83
N ASP A 52 12.24 14.42 -16.51
CA ASP A 52 13.02 13.48 -17.29
C ASP A 52 12.13 12.36 -17.82
N PHE A 53 12.27 12.01 -19.11
CA PHE A 53 11.57 10.85 -19.64
C PHE A 53 12.39 9.59 -19.39
N VAL A 54 11.72 8.56 -18.91
CA VAL A 54 12.36 7.31 -18.48
C VAL A 54 11.65 6.10 -19.06
N ASP A 55 12.41 5.02 -19.24
CA ASP A 55 11.89 3.70 -19.54
C ASP A 55 11.90 2.88 -18.25
N ILE A 56 10.87 2.11 -18.01
CA ILE A 56 10.75 1.24 -16.83
C ILE A 56 10.67 -0.20 -17.31
N ASN A 57 11.57 -1.04 -16.84
CA ASN A 57 11.56 -2.47 -17.13
C ASN A 57 10.77 -3.22 -16.07
N MET A 58 9.49 -3.44 -16.34
CA MET A 58 8.56 -4.07 -15.42
C MET A 58 8.88 -5.54 -15.14
N ASP A 59 9.35 -6.29 -16.13
CA ASP A 59 9.71 -7.70 -15.96
C ASP A 59 10.81 -7.85 -14.90
N LYS A 60 11.75 -6.92 -14.89
CA LYS A 60 12.83 -6.91 -13.91
C LYS A 60 12.36 -6.60 -12.50
N ILE A 61 11.37 -5.73 -12.32
CA ILE A 61 10.77 -5.43 -11.00
C ILE A 61 10.18 -6.72 -10.39
N LEU A 62 9.55 -7.54 -11.20
CA LEU A 62 8.95 -8.79 -10.74
C LEU A 62 10.00 -9.89 -10.50
N GLU A 63 11.04 -9.94 -11.33
CA GLU A 63 12.01 -11.04 -11.37
C GLU A 63 13.14 -10.92 -10.33
N TYR A 64 13.64 -9.70 -10.07
CA TYR A 64 14.85 -9.50 -9.26
C TYR A 64 14.54 -9.00 -7.85
N GLU A 65 15.36 -9.43 -6.87
CA GLU A 65 15.31 -8.94 -5.48
C GLU A 65 16.11 -7.65 -5.31
N ASP A 66 17.26 -7.55 -6.01
CA ASP A 66 18.15 -6.39 -5.96
C ASP A 66 18.31 -5.82 -7.37
N PHE A 67 18.16 -4.51 -7.52
CA PHE A 67 18.30 -3.80 -8.78
C PHE A 67 18.79 -2.37 -8.57
N SER A 68 18.94 -1.61 -9.63
CA SER A 68 19.33 -0.20 -9.54
C SER A 68 18.34 0.69 -10.27
N LEU A 69 18.06 1.85 -9.68
CA LEU A 69 17.44 2.97 -10.36
C LEU A 69 18.54 3.79 -11.03
N GLN A 70 18.43 4.04 -12.31
CA GLN A 70 19.34 4.92 -13.03
C GLN A 70 18.58 6.07 -13.65
N PHE A 71 18.85 7.28 -13.21
CA PHE A 71 18.35 8.50 -13.84
C PHE A 71 19.44 9.59 -13.82
N GLY A 72 19.65 10.18 -14.99
CA GLY A 72 20.79 11.05 -15.19
C GLY A 72 22.13 10.33 -14.99
N LYS A 73 22.95 10.85 -14.10
CA LYS A 73 24.23 10.25 -13.69
C LYS A 73 24.11 9.44 -12.40
N ARG A 74 22.95 9.45 -11.75
CA ARG A 74 22.71 8.73 -10.50
C ARG A 74 22.42 7.26 -10.78
N ILE A 75 23.03 6.39 -10.01
CA ILE A 75 22.72 4.96 -9.96
C ILE A 75 22.49 4.65 -8.49
N ILE A 76 21.27 4.31 -8.15
CA ILE A 76 20.85 4.08 -6.77
C ILE A 76 20.48 2.61 -6.64
N PRO A 77 21.23 1.82 -5.86
CA PRO A 77 20.87 0.43 -5.59
C PRO A 77 19.59 0.39 -4.75
N ILE A 78 18.68 -0.49 -5.10
CA ILE A 78 17.41 -0.71 -4.40
C ILE A 78 17.24 -2.20 -4.16
N ARG A 79 16.80 -2.56 -2.99
CA ARG A 79 16.30 -3.89 -2.65
C ARG A 79 14.79 -3.89 -2.65
N LYS A 80 14.21 -4.93 -3.20
CA LYS A 80 12.77 -5.17 -3.14
C LYS A 80 12.36 -5.52 -1.71
N ASP A 81 11.48 -4.73 -1.11
CA ASP A 81 10.93 -4.99 0.20
C ASP A 81 9.70 -5.90 0.09
N ARG A 82 8.78 -5.57 -0.83
CA ARG A 82 7.60 -6.38 -1.11
C ARG A 82 6.94 -6.05 -2.45
N ILE A 83 6.08 -6.94 -2.88
CA ILE A 83 5.11 -6.71 -3.96
C ILE A 83 3.72 -7.08 -3.44
N ASP A 84 2.81 -6.11 -3.48
CA ASP A 84 1.41 -6.30 -3.15
C ASP A 84 0.66 -6.55 -4.47
N ALA A 85 0.56 -7.81 -4.89
CA ALA A 85 -0.08 -8.19 -6.16
C ALA A 85 -1.60 -8.28 -5.98
N ARG A 86 -2.34 -7.65 -6.92
CA ARG A 86 -3.80 -7.70 -7.01
C ARG A 86 -4.28 -8.35 -8.32
N GLY A 87 -3.37 -8.62 -9.26
CA GLY A 87 -3.62 -9.20 -10.57
C GLY A 87 -2.32 -9.31 -11.36
N ILE A 88 -2.37 -9.77 -12.61
CA ILE A 88 -1.18 -10.01 -13.45
C ILE A 88 -0.43 -8.70 -13.73
N ASN A 89 -1.18 -7.63 -14.06
CA ASN A 89 -0.63 -6.30 -14.34
C ASN A 89 -1.13 -5.27 -13.33
N ASN A 90 -1.51 -5.70 -12.13
CA ASN A 90 -2.06 -4.86 -11.08
C ASN A 90 -1.34 -5.20 -9.78
N PHE A 91 -0.35 -4.38 -9.43
CA PHE A 91 0.45 -4.58 -8.24
C PHE A 91 1.07 -3.27 -7.75
N VAL A 92 1.46 -3.26 -6.50
CA VAL A 92 2.29 -2.22 -5.91
C VAL A 92 3.64 -2.83 -5.56
N PHE A 93 4.69 -2.24 -6.10
CA PHE A 93 6.07 -2.53 -5.73
C PHE A 93 6.54 -1.54 -4.67
N VAL A 94 7.21 -2.05 -3.63
CA VAL A 94 7.90 -1.25 -2.62
C VAL A 94 9.33 -1.74 -2.51
N GLY A 95 10.27 -0.79 -2.49
CA GLY A 95 11.68 -1.07 -2.33
C GLY A 95 12.41 0.05 -1.61
N SER A 96 13.56 -0.29 -1.02
CA SER A 96 14.37 0.64 -0.27
C SER A 96 15.86 0.32 -0.35
N ASN A 97 16.69 1.19 0.23
CA ASN A 97 18.10 0.90 0.46
C ASN A 97 18.56 1.41 1.83
N ASN A 98 19.79 1.07 2.18
CA ASN A 98 20.39 1.49 3.46
C ASN A 98 20.80 2.98 3.48
N GLU A 99 20.75 3.68 2.34
CA GLU A 99 21.12 5.09 2.19
C GLU A 99 19.90 6.02 2.29
N GLY A 100 18.72 5.47 2.65
CA GLY A 100 17.50 6.24 2.86
C GLY A 100 16.64 6.44 1.59
N CYS A 101 17.01 5.82 0.45
CA CYS A 101 16.14 5.82 -0.71
C CYS A 101 14.94 4.90 -0.50
N ARG A 102 13.76 5.36 -0.86
CA ARG A 102 12.50 4.61 -0.83
C ARG A 102 11.78 4.76 -2.16
N VAL A 103 11.17 3.68 -2.59
CA VAL A 103 10.48 3.59 -3.87
C VAL A 103 9.13 2.91 -3.66
N LEU A 104 8.07 3.52 -4.16
CA LEU A 104 6.79 2.89 -4.31
C LEU A 104 6.33 3.09 -5.75
N ILE A 105 6.03 2.02 -6.44
CA ILE A 105 5.52 2.02 -7.82
C ILE A 105 4.22 1.24 -7.86
N SER A 106 3.14 1.89 -8.24
CA SER A 106 1.84 1.28 -8.50
C SER A 106 1.69 1.07 -9.99
N VAL A 107 1.37 -0.14 -10.36
CA VAL A 107 1.17 -0.59 -11.75
C VAL A 107 -0.26 -1.03 -11.93
N LEU A 108 -0.90 -0.52 -12.94
CA LEU A 108 -2.22 -0.94 -13.39
C LEU A 108 -2.22 -1.02 -14.91
N ASP A 109 -2.17 -2.22 -15.45
CA ASP A 109 -1.96 -2.47 -16.87
C ASP A 109 -0.72 -1.73 -17.43
N ASP A 110 -0.91 -0.82 -18.39
CA ASP A 110 0.16 0.01 -18.96
C ASP A 110 0.34 1.34 -18.21
N ASP A 111 -0.45 1.61 -17.16
CA ASP A 111 -0.34 2.83 -16.36
C ASP A 111 0.53 2.60 -15.13
N ILE A 112 1.53 3.46 -14.98
CA ILE A 112 2.46 3.45 -13.86
C ILE A 112 2.42 4.79 -13.15
N GLN A 113 2.24 4.73 -11.85
CA GLN A 113 2.42 5.86 -10.95
C GLN A 113 3.36 5.46 -9.83
N GLY A 114 4.14 6.40 -9.32
CA GLY A 114 5.08 6.05 -8.26
C GLY A 114 5.73 7.26 -7.61
N VAL A 115 6.41 6.97 -6.53
CA VAL A 115 7.17 7.94 -5.74
C VAL A 115 8.55 7.37 -5.46
N ILE A 116 9.56 8.20 -5.63
CA ILE A 116 10.93 7.93 -5.21
C ILE A 116 11.35 9.06 -4.27
N GLU A 117 11.77 8.69 -3.08
CA GLU A 117 12.37 9.61 -2.11
C GLU A 117 13.83 9.23 -1.94
N THR A 118 14.74 10.18 -2.17
CA THR A 118 16.19 9.96 -2.02
C THR A 118 16.91 11.28 -1.80
N ASP A 119 17.91 11.32 -0.92
CA ASP A 119 18.74 12.49 -0.64
C ASP A 119 17.94 13.77 -0.32
N GLY A 120 16.76 13.64 0.32
CA GLY A 120 15.86 14.75 0.61
C GLY A 120 15.10 15.30 -0.60
N GLU A 121 15.27 14.70 -1.77
CA GLU A 121 14.48 15.00 -2.97
C GLU A 121 13.32 14.01 -3.12
N VAL A 122 12.24 14.46 -3.71
CA VAL A 122 11.07 13.65 -4.03
C VAL A 122 10.81 13.70 -5.52
N PHE A 123 10.61 12.53 -6.09
CA PHE A 123 10.26 12.36 -7.48
C PHE A 123 8.94 11.63 -7.59
N THR A 124 8.08 12.05 -8.52
CA THR A 124 6.93 11.26 -8.93
C THR A 124 7.17 10.65 -10.29
N ILE A 125 6.64 9.44 -10.48
CA ILE A 125 6.61 8.75 -11.77
C ILE A 125 5.19 8.80 -12.29
N GLU A 126 5.01 9.21 -13.54
CA GLU A 126 3.70 9.28 -14.20
C GLU A 126 3.78 8.71 -15.61
N THR A 127 2.74 7.99 -16.01
CA THR A 127 2.52 7.61 -17.41
C THR A 127 2.14 8.85 -18.22
N VAL A 128 2.89 9.11 -19.28
CA VAL A 128 2.66 10.26 -20.16
C VAL A 128 2.34 9.86 -21.61
N GLY A 129 2.23 8.59 -21.86
CA GLY A 129 1.88 8.02 -23.15
C GLY A 129 2.06 6.51 -23.13
N ARG A 130 1.69 5.81 -24.20
CA ARG A 130 1.81 4.37 -24.25
C ARG A 130 3.26 3.94 -24.02
N GLN A 131 3.53 3.24 -22.93
CA GLN A 131 4.88 2.80 -22.48
C GLN A 131 5.90 3.94 -22.43
N GLN A 132 5.44 5.15 -22.09
CA GLN A 132 6.27 6.33 -21.90
C GLN A 132 6.00 6.91 -20.53
N TYR A 133 7.05 7.09 -19.75
CA TYR A 133 6.97 7.52 -18.37
C TYR A 133 7.80 8.79 -18.16
N ALA A 134 7.33 9.66 -17.29
CA ALA A 134 8.05 10.83 -16.83
C ALA A 134 8.45 10.63 -15.37
N LEU A 135 9.71 10.90 -15.08
CA LEU A 135 10.22 11.11 -13.73
C LEU A 135 10.26 12.61 -13.48
N ILE A 136 9.51 13.07 -12.52
CA ILE A 136 9.26 14.49 -12.28
C ILE A 136 9.77 14.82 -10.88
N THR A 137 10.65 15.83 -10.78
CA THR A 137 11.08 16.35 -9.47
C THR A 137 9.98 17.20 -8.87
N VAL A 138 9.65 16.95 -7.60
CA VAL A 138 8.60 17.65 -6.86
C VAL A 138 9.25 18.50 -5.76
N ASP A 139 8.95 19.80 -5.77
CA ASP A 139 9.34 20.72 -4.70
C ASP A 139 8.11 21.10 -3.86
N TYR A 140 8.02 20.53 -2.70
CA TYR A 140 6.89 20.75 -1.78
C TYR A 140 6.85 22.19 -1.21
N SER A 141 7.96 22.91 -1.21
CA SER A 141 7.97 24.31 -0.75
C SER A 141 7.11 25.23 -1.62
N LEU A 142 6.80 24.79 -2.85
CA LEU A 142 5.95 25.49 -3.79
C LEU A 142 4.46 25.17 -3.65
N LEU A 143 4.09 24.18 -2.81
CA LEU A 143 2.69 23.92 -2.49
C LEU A 143 2.15 25.00 -1.54
N ARG A 144 1.04 25.61 -1.92
CA ARG A 144 0.22 26.31 -0.93
C ARG A 144 -0.41 25.24 -0.04
N GLU A 145 0.04 25.18 1.22
CA GLU A 145 -0.61 24.36 2.22
C GLU A 145 -1.98 24.98 2.53
N ALA A 146 -3.02 24.34 2.06
CA ALA A 146 -4.37 24.62 2.43
C ALA A 146 -5.07 23.28 2.66
N CYS A 147 -4.90 22.72 3.85
CA CYS A 147 -6.02 22.05 4.48
C CYS A 147 -6.77 23.12 5.22
N ASP A 148 -8.07 23.21 5.05
CA ASP A 148 -8.87 24.21 5.71
C ASP A 148 -9.02 23.80 7.18
N ASP A 149 -8.65 24.72 8.09
CA ASP A 149 -8.87 24.53 9.53
C ASP A 149 -10.36 24.32 9.79
N LEU A 150 -10.73 23.23 10.47
CA LEU A 150 -12.10 22.97 10.94
C LEU A 150 -12.59 24.02 11.98
N ASN A 151 -11.74 24.95 12.39
CA ASN A 151 -12.08 26.03 13.29
C ASN A 151 -12.62 27.26 12.53
N GLU A 152 -13.88 27.25 12.17
CA GLU A 152 -14.62 28.47 11.82
C GLU A 152 -14.83 29.32 13.11
N GLY A 153 -13.86 30.08 13.50
CA GLY A 153 -14.05 30.90 14.70
C GLY A 153 -13.14 32.10 14.90
N ASN A 154 -12.05 32.25 14.15
CA ASN A 154 -11.24 33.48 14.29
C ASN A 154 -10.48 33.84 13.01
N ASN A 155 -10.83 35.01 12.49
CA ASN A 155 -10.08 35.91 11.64
C ASN A 155 -8.84 35.33 10.90
N ARG A 156 -9.01 35.18 9.57
CA ARG A 156 -7.91 35.14 8.61
C ARG A 156 -6.95 36.30 8.87
N SER A 157 -5.79 36.02 9.46
CA SER A 157 -4.64 36.88 9.27
C SER A 157 -3.99 36.48 7.94
N SER A 158 -4.07 37.35 6.96
CA SER A 158 -3.29 37.30 5.72
C SER A 158 -1.81 37.15 6.09
N PHE A 159 -1.23 36.00 5.83
CA PHE A 159 0.22 35.86 5.76
C PHE A 159 0.68 36.49 4.45
N ASP A 160 1.13 37.76 4.54
CA ASP A 160 1.91 38.43 3.51
C ASP A 160 3.22 37.65 3.32
N GLY A 161 3.33 37.05 2.15
CA GLY A 161 4.55 36.38 1.71
C GLY A 161 5.57 37.40 1.20
N ASP A 162 6.36 37.96 2.09
CA ASP A 162 7.62 38.65 1.72
C ASP A 162 8.59 38.45 2.87
N ASN A 163 9.45 37.46 2.73
CA ASN A 163 10.85 37.37 3.18
C ASN A 163 11.26 35.89 3.31
N ILE A 164 11.69 35.32 2.19
CA ILE A 164 12.46 34.08 2.18
C ILE A 164 13.93 34.48 2.15
N PRO A 165 14.73 34.23 3.19
CA PRO A 165 16.17 34.27 3.04
C PRO A 165 16.62 33.05 2.23
N ASN A 166 17.24 33.27 1.10
CA ASN A 166 18.05 32.27 0.39
C ASN A 166 19.11 31.72 1.35
N TYR A 167 18.93 30.52 1.80
CA TYR A 167 19.98 29.76 2.49
C TYR A 167 20.19 28.43 1.79
N ILE A 168 20.96 28.47 0.70
CA ILE A 168 21.65 27.31 0.18
C ILE A 168 23.09 27.44 0.69
N SER A 169 23.43 26.73 1.74
CA SER A 169 24.83 26.49 2.07
C SER A 169 24.99 25.03 2.47
N SER A 170 25.70 24.33 1.58
CA SER A 170 26.59 23.18 1.85
C SER A 170 26.43 22.51 3.21
N ILE A 171 25.75 21.37 3.24
CA ILE A 171 25.90 20.38 4.29
C ILE A 171 26.98 19.42 3.80
N GLU A 172 28.14 19.47 4.46
CA GLU A 172 29.18 18.46 4.32
C GLU A 172 28.64 17.13 4.84
N SER A 173 28.82 16.11 4.02
CA SER A 173 28.51 14.72 4.29
C SER A 173 29.45 14.20 5.38
N ASP A 174 28.91 13.81 6.54
CA ASP A 174 29.46 12.72 7.36
C ASP A 174 28.58 12.56 8.61
N ASP A 175 27.54 11.74 8.51
CA ASP A 175 26.95 10.95 9.60
C ASP A 175 25.72 10.16 9.09
N TYR A 176 25.99 9.12 8.30
CA TYR A 176 24.97 8.17 7.91
C TYR A 176 24.71 7.21 9.06
N MET A 177 23.57 7.37 9.73
CA MET A 177 23.14 6.41 10.72
C MET A 177 22.45 5.21 10.06
N PHE A 178 23.03 4.06 10.35
CA PHE A 178 22.58 2.72 10.04
C PHE A 178 21.19 2.45 10.62
N PHE A 179 20.17 2.35 9.76
CA PHE A 179 18.90 1.75 10.13
C PHE A 179 18.99 0.25 9.87
N PRO A 180 18.82 -0.61 10.88
CA PRO A 180 18.72 -2.04 10.61
C PRO A 180 17.50 -2.27 9.71
N PRO A 181 17.60 -3.12 8.67
CA PRO A 181 16.44 -3.49 7.89
C PRO A 181 15.43 -4.13 8.84
N ILE A 182 14.27 -3.50 8.98
CA ILE A 182 13.14 -4.13 9.69
C ILE A 182 12.60 -5.19 8.75
N LEU A 183 13.22 -6.36 8.74
CA LEU A 183 12.63 -7.59 8.26
C LEU A 183 11.55 -8.00 9.27
N ARG A 184 10.45 -7.27 9.32
CA ARG A 184 9.19 -7.85 9.72
C ARG A 184 8.61 -8.47 8.47
N GLU A 185 8.54 -9.79 8.43
CA GLU A 185 7.47 -10.46 7.70
C GLU A 185 6.22 -9.65 8.02
N ALA A 186 5.56 -9.15 6.99
CA ALA A 186 4.28 -8.49 7.17
C ALA A 186 3.41 -9.52 7.90
N ALA A 187 3.24 -9.34 9.20
CA ALA A 187 2.22 -10.07 9.92
C ALA A 187 0.94 -9.82 9.13
N ALA A 188 0.25 -10.88 8.76
CA ALA A 188 -1.04 -10.77 8.12
C ALA A 188 -1.93 -9.98 9.07
N TYR A 189 -2.08 -8.68 8.80
CA TYR A 189 -2.99 -7.82 9.54
C TYR A 189 -4.38 -8.12 9.01
N ASP A 190 -5.13 -8.97 9.70
CA ASP A 190 -6.48 -9.35 9.30
C ASP A 190 -7.48 -8.19 9.46
N CYS A 191 -7.10 -7.16 10.25
CA CYS A 191 -7.96 -6.01 10.55
C CYS A 191 -7.58 -4.78 9.73
N LYS A 192 -8.49 -4.34 8.87
CA LYS A 192 -8.29 -3.21 7.96
C LYS A 192 -9.46 -2.24 8.04
N ILE A 193 -9.15 -0.94 8.01
CA ILE A 193 -10.17 0.10 7.83
C ILE A 193 -10.59 0.10 6.37
N ARG A 194 -11.86 -0.18 6.10
CA ARG A 194 -12.41 -0.27 4.75
C ARG A 194 -12.79 1.11 4.23
N VAL A 195 -12.24 1.44 3.07
CA VAL A 195 -12.40 2.76 2.45
C VAL A 195 -13.16 2.66 1.14
N LEU A 196 -14.22 3.45 1.02
CA LEU A 196 -14.96 3.67 -0.20
C LEU A 196 -14.51 5.00 -0.81
N VAL A 197 -14.26 5.03 -2.13
CA VAL A 197 -13.91 6.24 -2.86
C VAL A 197 -14.93 6.52 -3.94
N LEU A 198 -15.57 7.68 -3.90
CA LEU A 198 -16.25 8.25 -5.06
C LEU A 198 -15.37 9.34 -5.68
N TYR A 199 -15.46 9.51 -7.00
CA TYR A 199 -14.77 10.58 -7.70
C TYR A 199 -15.70 11.29 -8.69
N THR A 200 -15.48 12.57 -8.85
CA THR A 200 -16.26 13.42 -9.75
C THR A 200 -15.72 13.37 -11.18
N GLN A 201 -16.49 13.90 -12.14
CA GLN A 201 -16.02 14.06 -13.51
C GLN A 201 -14.83 15.03 -13.59
N ASN A 202 -14.79 16.07 -12.76
CA ASN A 202 -13.66 17.01 -12.76
C ASN A 202 -12.38 16.35 -12.22
N ALA A 203 -12.48 15.52 -11.17
CA ALA A 203 -11.36 14.73 -10.69
C ALA A 203 -10.83 13.77 -11.77
N LEU A 204 -11.72 13.06 -12.48
CA LEU A 204 -11.36 12.18 -13.60
C LEU A 204 -10.66 12.93 -14.73
N SER A 205 -11.03 14.19 -14.98
CA SER A 205 -10.50 15.03 -16.06
C SER A 205 -9.32 15.89 -15.62
N SER A 206 -8.85 15.75 -14.37
CA SER A 206 -7.71 16.51 -13.85
C SER A 206 -6.45 16.26 -14.69
N PRO A 207 -5.72 17.31 -15.08
CA PRO A 207 -4.44 17.14 -15.80
C PRO A 207 -3.39 16.34 -15.03
N SER A 208 -3.52 16.23 -13.71
CA SER A 208 -2.62 15.50 -12.83
C SER A 208 -3.01 14.02 -12.67
N VAL A 209 -4.11 13.59 -13.28
CA VAL A 209 -4.63 12.22 -13.19
C VAL A 209 -4.49 11.55 -14.56
N SER A 210 -3.54 10.65 -14.71
CA SER A 210 -3.39 9.82 -15.93
C SER A 210 -4.42 8.68 -15.94
N ASN A 211 -4.65 8.08 -14.78
CA ASN A 211 -5.62 7.01 -14.53
C ASN A 211 -6.16 7.14 -13.11
N ILE A 212 -7.44 7.46 -12.97
CA ILE A 212 -8.05 7.72 -11.65
C ILE A 212 -8.01 6.48 -10.74
N LYS A 213 -8.21 5.28 -11.29
CA LYS A 213 -8.14 4.02 -10.52
C LYS A 213 -6.72 3.82 -9.97
N ASN A 214 -5.69 4.01 -10.79
CA ASN A 214 -4.31 3.89 -10.34
C ASN A 214 -3.93 4.98 -9.32
N THR A 215 -4.44 6.20 -9.49
CA THR A 215 -4.28 7.28 -8.51
C THR A 215 -4.85 6.89 -7.14
N ILE A 216 -6.05 6.30 -7.10
CA ILE A 216 -6.67 5.81 -5.85
C ILE A 216 -5.84 4.68 -5.24
N LEU A 217 -5.44 3.69 -6.05
CA LEU A 217 -4.63 2.57 -5.58
C LEU A 217 -3.27 3.03 -5.04
N THR A 218 -2.65 4.00 -5.70
CA THR A 218 -1.39 4.63 -5.24
C THR A 218 -1.58 5.37 -3.92
N ALA A 219 -2.67 6.12 -3.76
CA ALA A 219 -2.97 6.85 -2.51
C ALA A 219 -3.16 5.89 -1.32
N VAL A 220 -3.89 4.79 -1.53
CA VAL A 220 -4.05 3.72 -0.52
C VAL A 220 -2.70 3.08 -0.18
N ALA A 221 -1.90 2.74 -1.19
CA ALA A 221 -0.59 2.13 -0.99
C ALA A 221 0.38 3.05 -0.25
N LEU A 222 0.41 4.34 -0.59
CA LEU A 222 1.23 5.34 0.10
C LEU A 222 0.80 5.52 1.56
N THR A 223 -0.51 5.50 1.84
CA THR A 223 -1.02 5.56 3.21
C THR A 223 -0.57 4.33 4.00
N ASN A 224 -0.72 3.12 3.45
CA ASN A 224 -0.27 1.90 4.11
C ASN A 224 1.26 1.86 4.29
N GLN A 225 2.02 2.39 3.33
CA GLN A 225 3.46 2.50 3.51
C GLN A 225 3.83 3.47 4.64
N SER A 226 3.11 4.58 4.80
CA SER A 226 3.31 5.48 5.93
C SER A 226 3.06 4.82 7.29
N PHE A 227 2.13 3.86 7.34
CA PHE A 227 1.88 3.06 8.54
C PHE A 227 3.07 2.15 8.87
N VAL A 228 3.60 1.44 7.86
CA VAL A 228 4.81 0.63 8.03
C VAL A 228 5.97 1.48 8.53
N ASN A 229 6.21 2.63 7.90
CA ASN A 229 7.27 3.56 8.28
C ASN A 229 7.14 4.04 9.74
N SER A 230 5.91 4.22 10.20
CA SER A 230 5.59 4.79 11.52
C SER A 230 5.28 3.75 12.57
N GLN A 231 5.37 2.45 12.26
CA GLN A 231 5.03 1.34 13.16
C GLN A 231 3.55 1.36 13.63
N ILE A 232 2.63 1.76 12.74
CA ILE A 232 1.19 1.62 12.95
C ILE A 232 0.79 0.19 12.57
N ASN A 233 0.05 -0.49 13.43
CA ASN A 233 -0.28 -1.91 13.31
C ASN A 233 -1.55 -2.19 12.49
N TYR A 234 -2.05 -1.23 11.75
CA TYR A 234 -3.28 -1.31 10.96
C TYR A 234 -3.00 -1.01 9.48
N GLN A 235 -3.98 -1.28 8.65
CA GLN A 235 -3.98 -0.92 7.24
C GLN A 235 -5.33 -0.33 6.85
N ILE A 236 -5.35 0.43 5.76
CA ILE A 236 -6.58 0.76 5.06
C ILE A 236 -6.73 -0.17 3.85
N GLU A 237 -7.96 -0.50 3.49
CA GLU A 237 -8.30 -1.34 2.35
C GLU A 237 -9.35 -0.67 1.47
N LEU A 238 -9.07 -0.57 0.17
CA LEU A 238 -10.07 -0.08 -0.77
C LEU A 238 -11.12 -1.16 -1.01
N VAL A 239 -12.39 -0.86 -0.70
CA VAL A 239 -13.49 -1.79 -0.96
C VAL A 239 -14.39 -1.36 -2.12
N TYR A 240 -14.38 -0.08 -2.49
CA TYR A 240 -15.11 0.42 -3.64
C TYR A 240 -14.46 1.67 -4.22
N ALA A 241 -14.40 1.77 -5.53
CA ALA A 241 -14.11 3.01 -6.25
C ALA A 241 -15.04 3.15 -7.45
N GLY A 242 -15.71 4.29 -7.56
CA GLY A 242 -16.66 4.56 -8.64
C GLY A 242 -16.88 6.04 -8.90
N GLN A 243 -17.37 6.35 -10.10
CA GLN A 243 -17.71 7.70 -10.49
C GLN A 243 -19.09 8.09 -9.96
N THR A 244 -19.19 9.28 -9.33
CA THR A 244 -20.48 9.89 -8.98
C THR A 244 -20.92 10.88 -10.05
N ASN A 245 -22.23 10.97 -10.27
CA ASN A 245 -22.84 11.96 -11.16
C ASN A 245 -23.11 13.25 -10.39
N TYR A 246 -22.06 13.95 -10.01
CA TYR A 246 -22.12 15.16 -9.22
C TYR A 246 -21.34 16.30 -9.88
N THR A 247 -21.91 17.50 -9.90
CA THR A 247 -21.23 18.73 -10.33
C THR A 247 -20.77 19.49 -9.10
N GLU A 248 -19.46 19.69 -8.99
CA GLU A 248 -18.81 20.36 -7.88
C GLU A 248 -19.31 21.81 -7.69
N SER A 249 -19.43 22.22 -6.43
CA SER A 249 -19.94 23.53 -5.99
C SER A 249 -18.98 24.23 -5.01
N GLY A 250 -17.77 23.72 -4.87
CA GLY A 250 -16.76 24.16 -3.92
C GLY A 250 -16.62 23.16 -2.77
N TYR A 251 -15.38 22.88 -2.42
CA TYR A 251 -15.00 21.72 -1.59
C TYR A 251 -15.71 21.63 -0.22
N ILE A 252 -16.05 22.77 0.43
CA ILE A 252 -16.83 22.80 1.67
C ILE A 252 -18.26 22.29 1.43
N THR A 253 -18.91 22.82 0.39
CA THR A 253 -20.27 22.41 0.00
C THR A 253 -20.29 20.96 -0.47
N ASP A 254 -19.28 20.57 -1.25
CA ASP A 254 -19.16 19.23 -1.81
C ASP A 254 -19.00 18.18 -0.70
N LEU A 255 -18.16 18.44 0.32
CA LEU A 255 -18.03 17.56 1.49
C LEU A 255 -19.33 17.50 2.30
N SER A 256 -20.01 18.65 2.51
CA SER A 256 -21.29 18.68 3.23
C SER A 256 -22.34 17.81 2.53
N ARG A 257 -22.46 17.93 1.20
CA ARG A 257 -23.39 17.12 0.39
C ARG A 257 -23.00 15.65 0.34
N PHE A 258 -21.70 15.36 0.29
CA PHE A 258 -21.20 13.99 0.31
C PHE A 258 -21.52 13.25 1.61
N ARG A 259 -21.54 13.97 2.73
CA ARG A 259 -21.88 13.43 4.05
C ARG A 259 -23.37 13.34 4.30
N THR A 260 -24.18 14.25 3.73
CA THR A 260 -25.60 14.38 4.07
C THR A 260 -26.46 13.40 3.28
N ALA A 261 -27.16 12.52 3.97
CA ALA A 261 -28.08 11.57 3.34
C ALA A 261 -29.43 12.21 3.03
N GLY A 262 -29.99 11.93 1.84
CA GLY A 262 -31.33 12.31 1.45
C GLY A 262 -31.48 13.79 1.05
N ASP A 263 -30.38 14.45 0.70
CA ASP A 263 -30.41 15.85 0.23
C ASP A 263 -30.45 15.96 -1.31
N GLY A 264 -30.43 14.83 -2.01
CA GLY A 264 -30.49 14.73 -3.46
C GLY A 264 -29.14 14.85 -4.16
N TYR A 265 -28.03 14.83 -3.40
CA TYR A 265 -26.66 14.88 -3.92
C TYR A 265 -25.85 13.69 -3.42
N MET A 266 -25.30 12.91 -4.33
CA MET A 266 -24.44 11.77 -4.01
C MET A 266 -25.03 10.78 -2.97
N ASP A 267 -26.35 10.72 -2.84
CA ASP A 267 -27.06 9.86 -1.89
C ASP A 267 -26.70 8.37 -2.05
N GLU A 268 -26.24 7.97 -3.24
CA GLU A 268 -25.75 6.62 -3.52
C GLU A 268 -24.60 6.19 -2.62
N VAL A 269 -23.79 7.12 -2.11
CA VAL A 269 -22.67 6.80 -1.23
C VAL A 269 -23.09 6.04 0.02
N HIS A 270 -24.25 6.39 0.60
CA HIS A 270 -24.74 5.76 1.83
C HIS A 270 -25.17 4.31 1.60
N ALA A 271 -25.81 4.04 0.45
CA ALA A 271 -26.15 2.67 0.05
C ALA A 271 -24.90 1.84 -0.27
N LEU A 272 -23.96 2.41 -1.01
CA LEU A 272 -22.68 1.78 -1.33
C LEU A 272 -21.84 1.52 -0.07
N ARG A 273 -21.78 2.50 0.85
CA ARG A 273 -21.10 2.36 2.14
C ARG A 273 -21.60 1.15 2.92
N ASN A 274 -22.91 0.97 3.01
CA ASN A 274 -23.51 -0.19 3.67
C ASN A 274 -23.21 -1.49 2.91
N LYS A 275 -23.37 -1.47 1.58
CA LYS A 275 -23.19 -2.65 0.72
C LYS A 275 -21.77 -3.20 0.76
N TYR A 276 -20.78 -2.32 0.74
CA TYR A 276 -19.37 -2.68 0.74
C TYR A 276 -18.74 -2.65 2.15
N SER A 277 -19.58 -2.47 3.18
CA SER A 277 -19.15 -2.40 4.58
C SER A 277 -18.01 -1.40 4.81
N ALA A 278 -18.06 -0.24 4.11
CA ALA A 278 -17.01 0.75 4.20
C ALA A 278 -17.10 1.56 5.49
N ASP A 279 -16.01 1.61 6.24
CA ASP A 279 -15.92 2.36 7.49
C ASP A 279 -15.81 3.87 7.20
N VAL A 280 -15.02 4.22 6.17
CA VAL A 280 -14.69 5.59 5.79
C VAL A 280 -15.04 5.82 4.32
N CYS A 281 -15.59 7.00 4.00
CA CYS A 281 -15.88 7.44 2.65
C CYS A 281 -15.02 8.64 2.26
N VAL A 282 -14.39 8.58 1.08
CA VAL A 282 -13.55 9.63 0.51
C VAL A 282 -14.15 10.10 -0.81
N LEU A 283 -14.33 11.40 -0.96
CA LEU A 283 -14.66 12.03 -2.24
C LEU A 283 -13.39 12.59 -2.89
N LEU A 284 -13.02 12.06 -4.05
CA LEU A 284 -12.05 12.72 -4.90
C LEU A 284 -12.73 13.75 -5.77
N SER A 285 -12.44 15.03 -5.54
CA SER A 285 -12.93 16.17 -6.32
C SER A 285 -11.76 16.94 -6.91
N TYR A 286 -12.02 17.94 -7.73
CA TYR A 286 -11.00 18.84 -8.24
C TYR A 286 -11.16 20.21 -7.62
N THR A 287 -10.21 20.62 -6.79
CA THR A 287 -10.12 21.98 -6.25
C THR A 287 -8.66 22.42 -6.16
N THR A 288 -8.42 23.71 -6.35
CA THR A 288 -7.11 24.35 -6.15
C THR A 288 -7.01 25.08 -4.81
N ASP A 289 -8.11 25.11 -4.05
CA ASP A 289 -8.21 25.90 -2.81
C ASP A 289 -7.67 25.14 -1.59
N ALA A 290 -7.81 23.79 -1.63
CA ALA A 290 -7.32 22.91 -0.58
C ALA A 290 -6.91 21.55 -1.15
N CYS A 291 -5.96 20.86 -0.50
CA CYS A 291 -5.62 19.47 -0.84
C CYS A 291 -6.63 18.47 -0.28
N GLY A 292 -7.34 18.81 0.78
CA GLY A 292 -8.36 17.98 1.36
C GLY A 292 -9.10 18.66 2.51
N ARG A 293 -10.14 17.99 3.00
CA ARG A 293 -10.88 18.36 4.20
C ARG A 293 -11.58 17.12 4.78
N ALA A 294 -11.40 16.88 6.06
CA ALA A 294 -12.21 15.93 6.82
C ALA A 294 -13.49 16.60 7.31
N SER A 295 -14.56 15.84 7.53
CA SER A 295 -15.79 16.36 8.10
C SER A 295 -15.67 16.70 9.57
N GLU A 296 -14.86 15.93 10.33
CA GLU A 296 -14.62 16.07 11.76
C GLU A 296 -13.24 15.57 12.16
N ILE A 297 -12.71 16.08 13.28
CA ILE A 297 -11.55 15.50 13.95
C ILE A 297 -12.03 14.54 15.03
N GLY A 298 -11.76 13.23 14.85
CA GLY A 298 -12.30 12.20 15.74
C GLY A 298 -13.76 11.85 15.41
N ALA A 299 -14.02 11.53 14.16
CA ALA A 299 -15.33 11.27 13.60
C ALA A 299 -16.08 10.14 14.34
N THR A 300 -17.39 10.25 14.35
CA THR A 300 -18.34 9.17 14.62
C THR A 300 -18.67 8.43 13.34
N GLU A 301 -19.45 7.37 13.45
CA GLU A 301 -19.93 6.60 12.28
C GLU A 301 -20.63 7.49 11.24
N SER A 302 -21.45 8.46 11.67
CA SER A 302 -22.19 9.38 10.78
C SER A 302 -21.29 10.41 10.09
N ASP A 303 -20.10 10.66 10.62
CA ASP A 303 -19.21 11.73 10.19
C ASP A 303 -17.93 11.21 9.51
N ALA A 304 -17.79 9.90 9.31
CA ALA A 304 -16.59 9.30 8.73
C ALA A 304 -16.50 9.52 7.20
N PHE A 305 -16.51 10.80 6.81
CA PHE A 305 -16.43 11.28 5.43
C PHE A 305 -15.32 12.33 5.29
N CYS A 306 -14.58 12.29 4.20
CA CYS A 306 -13.63 13.33 3.86
C CYS A 306 -13.58 13.58 2.35
N LEU A 307 -13.02 14.70 1.96
CA LEU A 307 -12.77 15.09 0.59
C LEU A 307 -11.28 15.25 0.38
N VAL A 308 -10.76 14.79 -0.77
CA VAL A 308 -9.38 14.95 -1.19
C VAL A 308 -9.36 15.50 -2.61
N SER A 309 -8.48 16.45 -2.89
CA SER A 309 -8.34 17.02 -4.21
C SER A 309 -7.53 16.11 -5.14
N ALA A 310 -8.02 15.94 -6.36
CA ALA A 310 -7.29 15.35 -7.48
C ALA A 310 -6.41 16.41 -8.21
N TYR A 311 -6.30 17.62 -7.66
CA TYR A 311 -5.37 18.63 -8.17
C TYR A 311 -3.94 18.27 -7.76
N SER A 312 -3.02 18.37 -8.72
CA SER A 312 -1.60 18.16 -8.44
C SER A 312 -1.34 16.74 -7.87
N THR A 313 -0.48 16.64 -6.88
CA THR A 313 -0.12 15.43 -6.17
C THR A 313 -0.82 15.31 -4.81
N CYS A 314 -1.89 16.09 -4.57
CA CYS A 314 -2.57 16.13 -3.27
C CYS A 314 -2.93 14.73 -2.76
N ALA A 315 -3.62 13.93 -3.57
CA ALA A 315 -4.04 12.59 -3.18
C ALA A 315 -2.89 11.61 -2.97
N THR A 316 -1.76 11.80 -3.66
CA THR A 316 -0.64 10.85 -3.69
C THR A 316 0.58 11.36 -2.91
N THR A 317 1.58 11.93 -3.57
CA THR A 317 2.87 12.29 -2.97
C THR A 317 2.78 13.38 -1.90
N HIS A 318 1.71 14.17 -1.87
CA HIS A 318 1.44 15.08 -0.76
C HIS A 318 0.77 14.40 0.44
N TYR A 319 0.41 13.13 0.32
CA TYR A 319 -0.16 12.28 1.37
C TYR A 319 -1.52 12.76 1.95
N SER A 320 -2.24 13.64 1.24
CA SER A 320 -3.51 14.18 1.78
C SER A 320 -4.59 13.12 1.90
N PHE A 321 -4.54 12.03 1.11
CA PHE A 321 -5.49 10.93 1.26
C PHE A 321 -5.44 10.32 2.68
N GLY A 322 -4.25 9.95 3.14
CA GLY A 322 -4.05 9.46 4.51
C GLY A 322 -4.28 10.55 5.56
N HIS A 323 -3.87 11.78 5.29
CA HIS A 323 -4.00 12.93 6.18
C HIS A 323 -5.47 13.18 6.57
N GLU A 324 -6.39 13.25 5.58
CA GLU A 324 -7.81 13.48 5.86
C GLU A 324 -8.46 12.31 6.62
N ILE A 325 -8.07 11.06 6.31
CA ILE A 325 -8.49 9.91 7.11
C ILE A 325 -7.92 10.00 8.54
N GLY A 326 -6.69 10.50 8.69
CA GLY A 326 -6.09 10.74 10.00
C GLY A 326 -6.89 11.70 10.88
N HIS A 327 -7.46 12.76 10.30
CA HIS A 327 -8.39 13.64 11.02
C HIS A 327 -9.64 12.89 11.50
N LEU A 328 -10.21 12.02 10.69
CA LEU A 328 -11.36 11.20 11.10
C LEU A 328 -11.04 10.29 12.30
N LEU A 329 -9.78 9.87 12.46
CA LEU A 329 -9.34 9.14 13.64
C LEU A 329 -9.10 10.04 14.86
N GLY A 330 -8.87 11.33 14.66
CA GLY A 330 -8.59 12.28 15.73
C GLY A 330 -7.17 12.87 15.70
N CYS A 331 -6.41 12.63 14.63
CA CYS A 331 -5.12 13.29 14.44
C CYS A 331 -5.32 14.77 14.13
N ARG A 332 -4.42 15.62 14.66
CA ARG A 332 -4.42 17.07 14.50
C ARG A 332 -3.14 17.55 13.82
N HIS A 333 -3.20 18.74 13.24
CA HIS A 333 -1.99 19.43 12.77
C HIS A 333 -1.02 19.67 13.92
N ASP A 334 0.18 20.18 13.63
CA ASP A 334 1.09 20.58 14.70
C ASP A 334 0.49 21.70 15.57
N PRO A 335 0.91 21.85 16.85
CA PRO A 335 0.31 22.81 17.78
C PRO A 335 0.43 24.28 17.37
N SER A 336 1.31 24.61 16.40
CA SER A 336 1.41 25.99 15.90
C SER A 336 0.31 26.32 14.91
N ALA A 337 -0.15 25.34 14.17
CA ALA A 337 -1.27 25.45 13.22
C ALA A 337 -2.62 25.15 13.90
N ASP A 338 -2.67 24.18 14.80
CA ASP A 338 -3.88 23.75 15.50
C ASP A 338 -3.59 23.52 17.00
N PRO A 339 -3.82 24.52 17.87
CA PRO A 339 -3.50 24.43 19.29
C PRO A 339 -4.53 23.64 20.12
N ASP A 340 -5.65 23.20 19.55
CA ASP A 340 -6.68 22.43 20.26
C ASP A 340 -6.16 21.04 20.63
N THR A 341 -6.55 20.55 21.81
CA THR A 341 -6.05 19.29 22.39
C THR A 341 -7.10 18.17 22.42
N THR A 342 -8.24 18.35 21.79
CA THR A 342 -9.31 17.36 21.70
C THR A 342 -9.32 16.67 20.33
N PRO A 343 -9.67 15.39 20.20
CA PRO A 343 -9.98 14.43 21.27
C PRO A 343 -8.74 13.90 22.01
N PHE A 344 -7.51 14.11 21.47
CA PHE A 344 -6.28 13.57 22.01
C PHE A 344 -5.20 14.66 22.13
N ALA A 345 -4.81 15.02 23.36
CA ALA A 345 -3.78 16.01 23.60
C ALA A 345 -2.41 15.65 22.99
N TYR A 346 -2.17 14.36 22.75
CA TYR A 346 -0.97 13.85 22.10
C TYR A 346 -1.10 13.68 20.58
N GLY A 347 -2.27 13.97 20.01
CA GLY A 347 -2.61 13.62 18.63
C GLY A 347 -2.11 14.59 17.55
N HIS A 348 -1.04 15.35 17.79
CA HIS A 348 -0.55 16.35 16.84
C HIS A 348 0.54 15.82 15.91
N GLY A 349 0.58 16.41 14.70
CA GLY A 349 1.72 16.29 13.79
C GLY A 349 2.97 16.94 14.38
N TYR A 350 4.15 16.58 13.84
CA TYR A 350 5.43 17.04 14.36
C TYR A 350 6.26 17.72 13.28
N VAL A 351 6.76 18.91 13.61
CA VAL A 351 7.79 19.63 12.87
C VAL A 351 9.09 19.52 13.66
N ASN A 352 10.16 19.05 13.04
CA ASN A 352 11.44 18.94 13.75
C ASN A 352 11.98 20.31 14.19
N PRO A 353 12.76 20.40 15.28
CA PRO A 353 13.22 21.69 15.83
C PRO A 353 14.02 22.55 14.84
N SER A 354 14.78 21.92 13.94
CA SER A 354 15.54 22.60 12.91
C SER A 354 14.69 23.07 11.72
N LYS A 355 13.40 22.70 11.67
CA LYS A 355 12.44 23.02 10.60
C LYS A 355 12.92 22.57 9.21
N THR A 356 13.57 21.42 9.14
CA THR A 356 14.04 20.82 7.87
C THR A 356 13.08 19.77 7.35
N TRP A 357 12.33 19.13 8.24
CA TRP A 357 11.32 18.14 7.88
C TRP A 357 10.12 18.14 8.85
N ARG A 358 9.03 17.54 8.42
CA ARG A 358 7.79 17.39 9.18
C ARG A 358 7.08 16.08 8.86
N THR A 359 6.22 15.65 9.74
CA THR A 359 5.36 14.47 9.57
C THR A 359 4.09 14.80 8.78
N ILE A 360 3.31 13.77 8.39
CA ILE A 360 2.13 13.89 7.52
C ILE A 360 1.14 14.94 8.02
N MET A 361 0.84 14.98 9.33
CA MET A 361 -0.16 15.90 9.88
C MET A 361 0.37 17.32 10.15
N ALA A 362 1.68 17.54 10.11
CA ALA A 362 2.24 18.84 10.43
C ALA A 362 2.26 19.78 9.23
N TYR A 363 2.17 21.09 9.51
CA TYR A 363 2.29 22.17 8.53
C TYR A 363 3.68 22.80 8.54
N GLY A 364 4.03 23.53 7.48
CA GLY A 364 5.29 24.23 7.33
C GLY A 364 5.90 24.07 5.95
N SER A 365 6.85 24.95 5.61
CA SER A 365 7.54 24.97 4.31
C SER A 365 8.66 23.93 4.18
N CYS A 366 8.87 23.09 5.19
CA CYS A 366 9.90 22.05 5.16
C CYS A 366 9.39 20.76 4.52
N THR A 367 10.30 19.82 4.22
CA THR A 367 9.98 18.55 3.57
C THR A 367 8.98 17.74 4.40
N ARG A 368 7.83 17.37 3.80
CA ARG A 368 6.87 16.44 4.41
C ARG A 368 7.37 15.02 4.19
N LEU A 369 7.63 14.31 5.27
CA LEU A 369 8.05 12.91 5.23
C LEU A 369 6.83 11.99 5.26
N GLN A 370 6.95 10.81 4.66
CA GLN A 370 5.93 9.76 4.68
C GLN A 370 5.87 9.06 6.04
N TYR A 371 5.71 9.85 7.11
CA TYR A 371 5.66 9.40 8.50
C TYR A 371 4.58 10.11 9.28
N TRP A 372 3.94 9.39 10.18
CA TRP A 372 3.14 9.93 11.27
C TRP A 372 4.04 10.27 12.44
N SER A 373 3.67 11.25 13.26
CA SER A 373 4.44 11.55 14.46
C SER A 373 4.46 10.32 15.39
N ASN A 374 5.67 9.98 15.86
CA ASN A 374 5.91 8.83 16.74
C ASN A 374 7.17 9.10 17.57
N PRO A 375 7.04 9.23 18.91
CA PRO A 375 8.20 9.47 19.78
C PRO A 375 9.20 8.31 19.85
N ASN A 376 8.81 7.11 19.39
CA ASN A 376 9.61 5.90 19.51
C ASN A 376 10.48 5.60 18.28
N ILE A 377 10.36 6.40 17.22
CA ILE A 377 11.19 6.30 16.02
C ILE A 377 11.96 7.59 15.79
N SER A 378 13.05 7.50 15.03
CA SER A 378 13.90 8.65 14.73
C SER A 378 14.14 8.78 13.23
N TYR A 379 14.30 10.01 12.75
CA TYR A 379 14.75 10.33 11.41
C TYR A 379 15.94 11.28 11.49
N GLY A 380 17.06 10.93 10.81
CA GLY A 380 18.31 11.71 10.92
C GLY A 380 18.83 11.85 12.37
N GLY A 381 18.58 10.85 13.24
CA GLY A 381 18.99 10.90 14.65
C GLY A 381 18.06 11.70 15.58
N GLU A 382 17.04 12.37 15.04
CA GLU A 382 16.05 13.13 15.83
C GLU A 382 14.77 12.32 16.02
N PRO A 383 14.16 12.28 17.23
CA PRO A 383 12.85 11.64 17.43
C PRO A 383 11.78 12.29 16.55
N MET A 384 10.88 11.47 16.00
CA MET A 384 9.80 11.96 15.13
C MET A 384 8.53 12.38 15.86
N GLY A 385 8.64 12.71 17.12
CA GLY A 385 7.52 13.15 17.96
C GLY A 385 7.88 13.24 19.42
N THR A 386 6.85 13.51 20.25
CA THR A 386 6.93 13.56 21.71
C THR A 386 5.73 12.87 22.30
N ALA A 387 5.91 12.05 23.32
CA ALA A 387 4.82 11.24 23.92
C ALA A 387 3.66 12.06 24.48
N ALA A 388 3.91 13.32 24.87
CA ALA A 388 2.88 14.18 25.46
C ALA A 388 1.99 14.90 24.44
N THR A 389 2.54 15.23 23.26
CA THR A 389 1.87 16.13 22.30
C THR A 389 1.94 15.71 20.84
N HIS A 390 2.89 14.89 20.43
CA HIS A 390 3.11 14.55 19.01
C HIS A 390 3.24 13.04 18.84
N ASP A 391 2.12 12.33 18.86
CA ASP A 391 2.05 10.86 18.73
C ASP A 391 0.78 10.45 17.96
N ASN A 392 0.74 10.79 16.68
CA ASN A 392 -0.35 10.34 15.79
C ASN A 392 -0.39 8.82 15.67
N THR A 393 0.77 8.15 15.76
CA THR A 393 0.84 6.69 15.75
C THR A 393 -0.01 6.07 16.85
N ARG A 394 0.03 6.66 18.03
CA ARG A 394 -0.82 6.25 19.15
C ARG A 394 -2.30 6.47 18.86
N VAL A 395 -2.68 7.59 18.24
CA VAL A 395 -4.07 7.85 17.82
C VAL A 395 -4.57 6.75 16.88
N TRP A 396 -3.79 6.42 15.84
CA TRP A 396 -4.12 5.33 14.93
C TRP A 396 -4.30 4.01 15.67
N ASN A 397 -3.35 3.63 16.54
CA ASN A 397 -3.41 2.34 17.24
C ASN A 397 -4.57 2.25 18.25
N GLU A 398 -4.98 3.35 18.88
CA GLU A 398 -6.09 3.37 19.84
C GLU A 398 -7.47 3.49 19.17
N ARG A 399 -7.57 4.15 18.00
CA ARG A 399 -8.86 4.46 17.36
C ARG A 399 -9.26 3.52 16.23
N SER A 400 -8.31 2.83 15.61
CA SER A 400 -8.61 2.01 14.42
C SER A 400 -9.69 0.97 14.67
N ASN A 401 -9.68 0.30 15.83
CA ASN A 401 -10.73 -0.68 16.18
C ASN A 401 -12.13 -0.05 16.21
N ALA A 402 -12.26 1.14 16.76
CA ALA A 402 -13.54 1.85 16.81
C ALA A 402 -14.02 2.27 15.41
N ILE A 403 -13.09 2.65 14.53
CA ILE A 403 -13.42 3.00 13.14
C ILE A 403 -13.84 1.74 12.37
N MET A 404 -13.10 0.64 12.46
CA MET A 404 -13.41 -0.63 11.81
C MET A 404 -14.75 -1.24 12.25
N ALA A 405 -15.28 -0.81 13.41
CA ALA A 405 -16.58 -1.21 13.89
C ALA A 405 -17.75 -0.40 13.28
N PHE A 406 -17.50 0.66 12.50
CA PHE A 406 -18.55 1.49 11.91
C PHE A 406 -19.42 0.72 10.93
N ARG A 407 -18.84 -0.18 10.16
CA ARG A 407 -19.55 -1.06 9.23
C ARG A 407 -18.96 -2.46 9.29
N GLN A 408 -19.76 -3.43 9.68
CA GLN A 408 -19.35 -4.84 9.66
C GLN A 408 -19.90 -5.53 8.42
N PRO A 409 -19.14 -6.46 7.81
CA PRO A 409 -19.66 -7.28 6.72
C PRO A 409 -20.89 -8.09 7.17
N ASP A 410 -21.88 -8.17 6.30
CA ASP A 410 -23.05 -9.02 6.51
C ASP A 410 -22.67 -10.52 6.49
N ASN A 411 -23.43 -11.35 7.18
CA ASN A 411 -23.25 -12.80 7.11
C ASN A 411 -23.46 -13.32 5.68
N ASN A 412 -24.47 -12.81 4.99
CA ASN A 412 -24.82 -13.25 3.64
C ASN A 412 -25.08 -12.04 2.76
N VAL A 413 -24.39 -11.96 1.64
CA VAL A 413 -24.53 -10.86 0.66
C VAL A 413 -25.13 -11.41 -0.63
N THR A 414 -26.25 -10.83 -1.06
CA THR A 414 -26.76 -10.98 -2.42
C THR A 414 -26.24 -9.82 -3.26
N PHE A 415 -25.55 -10.14 -4.35
CA PHE A 415 -24.88 -9.17 -5.20
C PHE A 415 -25.49 -9.13 -6.60
N THR A 416 -25.80 -7.95 -7.09
CA THR A 416 -26.48 -7.71 -8.37
C THR A 416 -25.72 -6.67 -9.20
N SER A 417 -26.07 -6.51 -10.47
CA SER A 417 -25.47 -5.46 -11.31
C SER A 417 -25.75 -4.04 -10.81
N SER A 418 -26.83 -3.83 -10.09
CA SER A 418 -27.15 -2.52 -9.50
C SER A 418 -26.23 -2.13 -8.34
N ASP A 419 -25.52 -3.09 -7.77
CA ASP A 419 -24.51 -2.85 -6.72
C ASP A 419 -23.20 -2.30 -7.28
N MET A 420 -23.02 -2.28 -8.61
CA MET A 420 -21.85 -1.78 -9.32
C MET A 420 -22.17 -0.58 -10.26
N PRO A 421 -22.80 0.49 -9.79
CA PRO A 421 -23.05 1.63 -10.65
C PRO A 421 -21.73 2.35 -10.95
N ASN A 422 -21.37 2.50 -12.22
CA ASN A 422 -20.16 3.23 -12.65
C ASN A 422 -18.88 2.78 -11.93
N THR A 423 -18.80 1.50 -11.54
CA THR A 423 -17.72 0.93 -10.73
C THR A 423 -16.48 0.78 -11.56
N GLN A 424 -15.31 1.11 -10.97
CA GLN A 424 -14.00 0.72 -11.48
C GLN A 424 -13.34 -0.35 -10.61
N PHE A 425 -13.60 -0.33 -9.32
CA PHE A 425 -13.10 -1.32 -8.37
C PHE A 425 -14.20 -1.64 -7.36
N ALA A 426 -14.42 -2.92 -7.10
CA ALA A 426 -15.33 -3.41 -6.08
C ALA A 426 -14.74 -4.64 -5.38
N ASP A 427 -14.82 -4.66 -4.06
CA ASP A 427 -14.46 -5.80 -3.22
C ASP A 427 -15.64 -6.11 -2.30
N VAL A 428 -16.36 -7.17 -2.63
CA VAL A 428 -17.57 -7.61 -1.91
C VAL A 428 -17.18 -8.60 -0.86
N ILE A 429 -17.49 -8.31 0.39
CA ILE A 429 -17.10 -9.13 1.54
C ILE A 429 -18.35 -9.63 2.27
N ALA A 430 -18.37 -10.93 2.63
CA ALA A 430 -19.40 -11.51 3.48
C ALA A 430 -18.80 -12.46 4.51
N LYS A 431 -19.28 -12.44 5.76
CA LYS A 431 -18.79 -13.35 6.81
C LYS A 431 -19.03 -14.82 6.48
N GLN A 432 -20.07 -15.13 5.70
CA GLN A 432 -20.40 -16.52 5.34
C GLN A 432 -20.57 -16.70 3.83
N ASN A 433 -21.57 -16.11 3.21
CA ASN A 433 -21.93 -16.46 1.84
C ASN A 433 -22.13 -15.24 0.94
N ILE A 434 -21.66 -15.34 -0.31
CA ILE A 434 -21.97 -14.39 -1.38
C ILE A 434 -22.74 -15.15 -2.47
N THR A 435 -23.86 -14.58 -2.93
CA THR A 435 -24.62 -15.11 -4.06
C THR A 435 -24.88 -13.99 -5.05
N THR A 436 -24.54 -14.18 -6.34
CA THR A 436 -24.96 -13.25 -7.38
C THR A 436 -26.43 -13.48 -7.74
N SER A 437 -27.17 -12.44 -8.12
CA SER A 437 -28.58 -12.53 -8.53
C SER A 437 -28.81 -11.71 -9.79
N GLY A 438 -29.39 -12.34 -10.81
CA GLY A 438 -29.53 -11.76 -12.13
C GLY A 438 -28.22 -11.68 -12.91
N PRO A 439 -28.21 -11.04 -14.08
CA PRO A 439 -26.98 -10.86 -14.84
C PRO A 439 -26.05 -9.89 -14.11
N VAL A 440 -24.82 -10.33 -13.85
CA VAL A 440 -23.73 -9.50 -13.31
C VAL A 440 -22.60 -9.50 -14.32
N ASN A 441 -22.27 -8.34 -14.87
CA ASN A 441 -21.21 -8.19 -15.88
C ASN A 441 -20.07 -7.36 -15.28
N VAL A 442 -18.87 -7.95 -15.21
CA VAL A 442 -17.66 -7.20 -14.91
C VAL A 442 -17.14 -6.63 -16.22
N ASN A 443 -17.26 -5.32 -16.40
CA ASN A 443 -16.92 -4.67 -17.67
C ASN A 443 -15.40 -4.51 -17.83
N SER A 444 -14.94 -4.40 -19.08
CA SER A 444 -13.53 -4.14 -19.40
C SER A 444 -12.97 -2.93 -18.61
N GLY A 445 -11.78 -3.07 -18.05
CA GLY A 445 -11.13 -2.06 -17.21
C GLY A 445 -11.57 -2.05 -15.73
N ASN A 446 -12.62 -2.81 -15.37
CA ASN A 446 -13.10 -2.90 -13.99
C ASN A 446 -12.49 -4.10 -13.27
N THR A 447 -12.35 -3.97 -11.96
CA THR A 447 -11.95 -5.06 -11.06
C THR A 447 -13.11 -5.40 -10.12
N LEU A 448 -13.43 -6.68 -10.00
CA LEU A 448 -14.33 -7.22 -8.98
C LEU A 448 -13.61 -8.31 -8.18
N SER A 449 -13.51 -8.10 -6.88
CA SER A 449 -13.12 -9.12 -5.92
C SER A 449 -14.34 -9.54 -5.11
N VAL A 450 -14.46 -10.82 -4.80
CA VAL A 450 -15.49 -11.35 -3.89
C VAL A 450 -14.84 -12.27 -2.87
N ARG A 451 -15.05 -11.99 -1.57
CA ARG A 451 -14.45 -12.73 -0.46
C ARG A 451 -15.52 -13.17 0.52
N ALA A 452 -15.58 -14.47 0.83
CA ALA A 452 -16.58 -15.02 1.73
C ALA A 452 -16.00 -16.06 2.68
N GLY A 453 -16.54 -16.15 3.89
CA GLY A 453 -16.08 -17.10 4.90
C GLY A 453 -16.43 -18.56 4.60
N ASN A 454 -17.46 -18.82 3.79
CA ASN A 454 -17.95 -20.16 3.56
C ASN A 454 -18.21 -20.51 2.10
N ASN A 455 -18.96 -19.68 1.36
CA ASN A 455 -19.36 -20.02 0.00
C ASN A 455 -19.56 -18.79 -0.90
N ILE A 456 -19.15 -18.91 -2.17
CA ILE A 456 -19.41 -17.95 -3.23
C ILE A 456 -20.17 -18.67 -4.34
N ASN A 457 -21.40 -18.22 -4.61
CA ASN A 457 -22.29 -18.80 -5.61
C ASN A 457 -22.56 -17.82 -6.75
N LEU A 458 -21.84 -18.00 -7.85
CA LEU A 458 -22.01 -17.23 -9.07
C LEU A 458 -23.16 -17.83 -9.89
N GLN A 459 -24.31 -17.15 -9.93
CA GLN A 459 -25.51 -17.63 -10.64
C GLN A 459 -25.35 -17.49 -12.17
N PRO A 460 -26.14 -18.23 -12.96
CA PRO A 460 -26.20 -18.05 -14.41
C PRO A 460 -26.47 -16.58 -14.81
N GLY A 461 -25.67 -16.07 -15.73
CA GLY A 461 -25.67 -14.65 -16.12
C GLY A 461 -24.51 -13.84 -15.56
N PHE A 462 -23.68 -14.42 -14.67
CA PHE A 462 -22.40 -13.82 -14.31
C PHE A 462 -21.42 -13.91 -15.48
N SER A 463 -20.77 -12.81 -15.81
CA SER A 463 -19.78 -12.75 -16.88
C SER A 463 -18.67 -11.74 -16.60
N VAL A 464 -17.47 -12.05 -17.11
CA VAL A 464 -16.29 -11.18 -17.03
C VAL A 464 -15.85 -10.87 -18.46
N GLN A 465 -15.82 -9.61 -18.81
CA GLN A 465 -15.41 -9.17 -20.15
C GLN A 465 -13.89 -9.21 -20.30
N THR A 466 -13.41 -9.33 -21.53
CA THR A 466 -11.98 -9.22 -21.85
C THR A 466 -11.45 -7.86 -21.36
N GLY A 467 -10.34 -7.86 -20.61
CA GLY A 467 -9.75 -6.67 -20.00
C GLY A 467 -10.40 -6.26 -18.66
N ALA A 468 -11.30 -7.09 -18.11
CA ALA A 468 -11.74 -6.98 -16.74
C ALA A 468 -10.96 -7.94 -15.85
N GLU A 469 -10.85 -7.59 -14.55
CA GLU A 469 -10.24 -8.45 -13.53
C GLU A 469 -11.32 -8.99 -12.60
N PHE A 470 -11.23 -10.28 -12.27
CA PHE A 470 -12.11 -10.94 -11.33
C PHE A 470 -11.34 -11.90 -10.43
N SER A 471 -11.59 -11.81 -9.13
CA SER A 471 -11.12 -12.78 -8.13
C SER A 471 -12.25 -13.23 -7.22
N ALA A 472 -12.19 -14.48 -6.76
CA ALA A 472 -13.13 -15.04 -5.81
C ALA A 472 -12.36 -15.90 -4.81
N GLU A 473 -12.48 -15.59 -3.52
CA GLU A 473 -11.71 -16.23 -2.47
C GLU A 473 -12.60 -16.63 -1.30
N ILE A 474 -12.37 -17.85 -0.79
CA ILE A 474 -12.92 -18.30 0.49
C ILE A 474 -11.84 -18.11 1.54
N GLU A 475 -12.06 -17.17 2.44
CA GLU A 475 -11.14 -16.86 3.53
C GLU A 475 -11.91 -16.61 4.83
N ASN A 476 -11.25 -16.72 5.96
CA ASN A 476 -11.88 -16.39 7.22
C ASN A 476 -12.10 -14.88 7.30
N ILE A 477 -13.36 -14.46 7.35
CA ILE A 477 -13.74 -13.05 7.54
C ILE A 477 -14.06 -12.87 9.02
N ASP A 478 -13.01 -12.68 9.82
CA ASP A 478 -13.16 -12.54 11.27
C ASP A 478 -13.73 -11.17 11.65
N ASP A 479 -14.51 -11.16 12.72
CA ASP A 479 -14.81 -9.94 13.47
C ASP A 479 -13.51 -9.45 14.10
N CYS A 480 -13.10 -8.22 13.83
CA CYS A 480 -11.85 -7.64 14.32
C CYS A 480 -11.77 -7.50 15.87
N GLU A 481 -12.68 -8.13 16.62
CA GLU A 481 -12.68 -8.12 18.09
C GLU A 481 -11.45 -8.81 18.69
N GLU A 482 -10.84 -9.79 18.01
CA GLU A 482 -9.64 -10.49 18.51
C GLU A 482 -8.33 -9.70 18.34
N CYS A 483 -8.25 -8.75 17.42
CA CYS A 483 -7.05 -7.92 17.27
C CYS A 483 -6.77 -7.02 18.50
N ALA A 484 -7.80 -6.69 19.28
CA ALA A 484 -7.66 -5.89 20.49
C ALA A 484 -7.03 -6.65 21.66
N SER A 485 -7.13 -7.99 21.69
CA SER A 485 -6.65 -8.81 22.81
C SER A 485 -5.15 -9.15 22.74
N ASN A 486 -4.50 -8.99 21.58
CA ASN A 486 -3.09 -9.33 21.40
C ASN A 486 -2.12 -8.15 21.58
N VAL A 487 -2.61 -6.93 21.82
CA VAL A 487 -1.77 -5.73 22.05
C VAL A 487 -1.46 -5.51 23.54
N SER A 488 -2.09 -6.26 24.44
CA SER A 488 -1.81 -6.15 25.86
C SER A 488 -0.71 -7.13 26.27
N ASN A 489 0.45 -6.57 26.65
CA ASN A 489 1.57 -7.20 27.33
C ASN A 489 2.75 -7.71 26.49
N VAL A 490 3.50 -6.79 25.90
CA VAL A 490 4.95 -6.95 25.89
C VAL A 490 5.55 -5.86 26.78
N ILE A 491 5.46 -6.07 28.07
CA ILE A 491 6.34 -5.40 29.04
C ILE A 491 7.67 -6.17 28.96
N ILE A 492 8.68 -5.57 28.36
CA ILE A 492 10.06 -6.03 28.53
C ILE A 492 10.46 -5.64 29.95
N GLN A 493 10.25 -6.52 30.91
CA GLN A 493 10.97 -6.48 32.17
C GLN A 493 12.23 -7.32 32.01
N ASN A 494 13.37 -6.72 32.36
CA ASN A 494 14.65 -7.39 32.52
C ASN A 494 14.48 -8.63 33.39
N VAL A 495 14.77 -9.80 32.82
CA VAL A 495 14.77 -11.07 33.55
C VAL A 495 16.18 -11.32 34.07
N PRO A 496 16.37 -11.52 35.37
CA PRO A 496 17.50 -12.31 35.87
C PRO A 496 17.18 -13.79 35.69
N GLU A 497 18.18 -14.54 35.29
CA GLU A 497 18.14 -16.02 35.19
C GLU A 497 17.77 -16.64 36.53
N GLU A 498 16.69 -17.44 36.57
CA GLU A 498 16.61 -18.68 37.37
C GLU A 498 15.41 -19.51 36.93
N TYR A 499 15.66 -20.78 36.66
CA TYR A 499 14.70 -21.80 36.28
C TYR A 499 13.81 -22.19 37.45
N ASP A 500 12.50 -22.34 37.21
CA ASP A 500 11.70 -23.41 37.80
C ASP A 500 10.41 -23.68 36.98
N GLU A 501 10.07 -24.94 36.87
CA GLU A 501 8.96 -25.54 36.12
C GLU A 501 7.60 -24.95 36.50
N ILE A 502 6.78 -24.53 35.52
CA ILE A 502 5.34 -24.38 35.69
C ILE A 502 4.58 -25.04 34.54
N ALA A 503 3.63 -25.85 34.99
CA ALA A 503 2.75 -26.74 34.26
C ALA A 503 1.89 -26.07 33.18
N ASP A 504 1.56 -26.91 32.18
CA ASP A 504 0.48 -26.86 31.20
C ASP A 504 -0.53 -25.71 31.33
N VAL A 505 -0.50 -24.77 30.38
CA VAL A 505 -1.67 -24.03 29.95
C VAL A 505 -1.89 -24.38 28.48
N GLN A 506 -2.93 -25.13 28.21
CA GLN A 506 -3.40 -25.46 26.88
C GLN A 506 -4.01 -24.20 26.26
N ILE A 507 -3.36 -23.64 25.21
CA ILE A 507 -3.98 -22.67 24.29
C ILE A 507 -4.30 -23.44 23.02
N GLU A 508 -5.55 -23.82 22.86
CA GLU A 508 -6.09 -24.33 21.61
C GLU A 508 -6.40 -23.15 20.70
N ASN A 509 -5.59 -22.97 19.66
CA ASN A 509 -5.99 -22.55 18.30
C ASN A 509 -4.79 -22.72 17.38
N LYS A 510 -4.51 -23.95 17.00
CA LYS A 510 -3.58 -24.29 15.93
C LYS A 510 -4.36 -24.48 14.64
N SER A 511 -3.94 -23.81 13.57
CA SER A 511 -4.31 -24.19 12.21
C SER A 511 -4.15 -25.71 12.07
N ASP A 512 -5.13 -26.37 11.53
CA ASP A 512 -5.21 -27.85 11.45
C ASP A 512 -4.05 -28.49 10.71
N PHE A 513 -3.34 -27.72 9.85
CA PHE A 513 -2.11 -28.13 9.20
C PHE A 513 -1.25 -26.91 8.80
N SER A 514 0.06 -27.09 8.71
CA SER A 514 0.99 -26.14 8.12
C SER A 514 1.59 -26.70 6.83
N CYS A 515 1.89 -25.84 5.86
CA CYS A 515 2.54 -26.22 4.62
C CYS A 515 3.56 -25.16 4.18
N THR A 516 4.67 -25.62 3.62
CA THR A 516 5.66 -24.78 2.93
C THR A 516 6.15 -25.46 1.67
N VAL A 517 6.42 -24.65 0.63
CA VAL A 517 6.91 -25.11 -0.66
C VAL A 517 8.23 -24.41 -0.97
N TYR A 518 9.29 -25.17 -1.29
CA TYR A 518 10.62 -24.62 -1.59
C TYR A 518 11.47 -25.56 -2.47
N PRO A 519 12.41 -25.02 -3.26
CA PRO A 519 12.53 -23.61 -3.63
C PRO A 519 11.33 -23.15 -4.47
N ASN A 520 10.93 -21.90 -4.29
CA ASN A 520 9.87 -21.30 -5.10
C ASN A 520 10.49 -20.25 -6.03
N SER A 521 11.02 -20.65 -6.97
CA SER A 521 11.25 -20.94 -8.37
C SER A 521 12.25 -22.08 -8.47
N SER A 522 11.92 -23.08 -9.27
CA SER A 522 12.74 -24.30 -9.39
C SER A 522 12.92 -24.71 -10.85
N ASN A 523 14.09 -25.28 -11.12
CA ASN A 523 14.46 -25.88 -12.39
C ASN A 523 14.64 -27.41 -12.35
N GLU A 524 14.70 -27.99 -11.14
CA GLU A 524 14.96 -29.44 -10.95
C GLU A 524 13.86 -30.12 -10.15
N PHE A 525 13.55 -29.63 -8.97
CA PHE A 525 12.52 -30.22 -8.09
C PHE A 525 11.96 -29.20 -7.11
N ILE A 526 10.76 -29.46 -6.62
CA ILE A 526 10.06 -28.70 -5.57
C ILE A 526 9.87 -29.62 -4.39
N ASN A 527 10.16 -29.13 -3.19
CA ASN A 527 9.84 -29.80 -1.94
C ASN A 527 8.57 -29.21 -1.35
N ILE A 528 7.63 -30.05 -1.01
CA ILE A 528 6.44 -29.72 -0.24
C ILE A 528 6.63 -30.30 1.15
N THR A 529 6.66 -29.46 2.19
CA THR A 529 6.64 -29.93 3.56
C THR A 529 5.34 -29.52 4.22
N TYR A 530 4.68 -30.47 4.90
CA TYR A 530 3.45 -30.17 5.63
C TYR A 530 3.40 -30.95 6.94
N SER A 531 2.70 -30.40 7.92
CA SER A 531 2.46 -31.04 9.20
C SER A 531 0.97 -31.12 9.50
N LEU A 532 0.55 -32.25 10.07
CA LEU A 532 -0.82 -32.50 10.49
C LEU A 532 -0.85 -32.71 12.00
N ASN A 533 -1.77 -32.03 12.69
CA ASN A 533 -1.96 -32.15 14.13
C ASN A 533 -2.84 -33.36 14.52
N ALA A 534 -3.66 -33.87 13.60
CA ALA A 534 -4.53 -35.03 13.78
C ALA A 534 -4.66 -35.81 12.47
N GLU A 535 -5.16 -37.03 12.55
CA GLU A 535 -5.48 -37.81 11.34
C GLU A 535 -6.66 -37.21 10.61
N LYS A 536 -6.46 -36.89 9.31
CA LYS A 536 -7.50 -36.30 8.46
C LYS A 536 -7.29 -36.60 6.98
N PRO A 537 -8.35 -36.53 6.15
CA PRO A 537 -8.19 -36.61 4.70
C PRO A 537 -7.43 -35.42 4.17
N LEU A 538 -6.46 -35.70 3.29
CA LEU A 538 -5.63 -34.69 2.63
C LEU A 538 -5.50 -35.03 1.15
N SER A 539 -5.51 -34.00 0.28
CA SER A 539 -5.15 -34.08 -1.12
C SER A 539 -4.20 -32.96 -1.50
N ILE A 540 -3.34 -33.20 -2.49
CA ILE A 540 -2.42 -32.19 -3.03
C ILE A 540 -2.52 -32.25 -4.55
N GLU A 541 -2.87 -31.13 -5.16
CA GLU A 541 -3.04 -31.00 -6.61
C GLU A 541 -2.22 -29.84 -7.15
N LEU A 542 -1.66 -30.01 -8.36
CA LEU A 542 -1.00 -28.96 -9.14
C LEU A 542 -1.93 -28.50 -10.26
N VAL A 543 -2.19 -27.22 -10.34
CA VAL A 543 -3.02 -26.61 -11.40
C VAL A 543 -2.23 -25.53 -12.12
N ASP A 544 -2.58 -25.25 -13.38
CA ASP A 544 -2.03 -24.11 -14.14
C ASP A 544 -2.74 -22.80 -13.74
N ILE A 545 -2.30 -21.69 -14.37
CA ILE A 545 -2.86 -20.35 -14.13
C ILE A 545 -4.34 -20.23 -14.52
N PHE A 546 -4.90 -21.20 -15.24
CA PHE A 546 -6.31 -21.24 -15.64
C PHE A 546 -7.13 -22.17 -14.74
N GLY A 547 -6.53 -22.72 -13.65
CA GLY A 547 -7.18 -23.68 -12.77
C GLY A 547 -7.30 -25.08 -13.36
N LYS A 548 -6.71 -25.34 -14.52
CA LYS A 548 -6.69 -26.68 -15.13
C LYS A 548 -5.74 -27.57 -14.34
N LYS A 549 -6.25 -28.69 -13.85
CA LYS A 549 -5.44 -29.70 -13.18
C LYS A 549 -4.34 -30.23 -14.09
N ILE A 550 -3.10 -30.08 -13.66
CA ILE A 550 -1.91 -30.58 -14.33
C ILE A 550 -1.53 -31.95 -13.77
N GLU A 551 -1.50 -32.07 -12.44
CA GLU A 551 -1.14 -33.32 -11.76
C GLU A 551 -1.80 -33.45 -10.40
N THR A 552 -2.08 -34.68 -9.97
CA THR A 552 -2.47 -35.02 -8.61
C THR A 552 -1.24 -35.57 -7.89
N ILE A 553 -0.64 -34.73 -7.04
CA ILE A 553 0.57 -35.07 -6.29
C ILE A 553 0.27 -36.05 -5.15
N LEU A 554 -0.84 -35.83 -4.47
CA LEU A 554 -1.37 -36.71 -3.44
C LEU A 554 -2.88 -36.84 -3.65
N PRO A 555 -3.39 -38.03 -4.03
CA PRO A 555 -4.82 -38.24 -4.09
C PRO A 555 -5.42 -38.17 -2.70
N GLN A 556 -6.69 -37.81 -2.61
CA GLN A 556 -7.39 -37.69 -1.33
C GLN A 556 -7.32 -39.02 -0.54
N GLN A 557 -6.65 -38.97 0.60
CA GLN A 557 -6.49 -40.09 1.51
C GLN A 557 -6.30 -39.63 2.96
N ASN A 558 -6.67 -40.45 3.91
CA ASN A 558 -6.42 -40.17 5.31
C ASN A 558 -4.91 -40.22 5.60
N GLN A 559 -4.40 -39.13 6.15
CA GLN A 559 -3.03 -38.99 6.63
C GLN A 559 -3.02 -38.89 8.14
N LYS A 560 -2.13 -39.65 8.81
CA LYS A 560 -1.97 -39.58 10.27
C LYS A 560 -1.35 -38.23 10.69
N ALA A 561 -1.49 -37.91 11.97
CA ALA A 561 -0.72 -36.79 12.54
C ALA A 561 0.78 -37.00 12.34
N GLY A 562 1.50 -35.95 11.95
CA GLY A 562 2.95 -36.02 11.70
C GLY A 562 3.45 -34.97 10.70
N ASN A 563 4.77 -34.99 10.51
CA ASN A 563 5.45 -34.14 9.54
C ASN A 563 5.77 -34.94 8.27
N TYR A 564 5.46 -34.35 7.13
CA TYR A 564 5.61 -34.99 5.83
C TYR A 564 6.45 -34.13 4.89
N LYS A 565 7.16 -34.80 4.00
CA LYS A 565 7.91 -34.16 2.92
C LYS A 565 7.68 -34.92 1.62
N ILE A 566 7.25 -34.20 0.59
CA ILE A 566 7.12 -34.71 -0.79
C ILE A 566 8.07 -33.91 -1.66
N GLN A 567 8.79 -34.57 -2.55
CA GLN A 567 9.63 -33.95 -3.56
C GLN A 567 9.05 -34.25 -4.94
N ILE A 568 8.84 -33.21 -5.74
CA ILE A 568 8.30 -33.29 -7.09
C ILE A 568 9.38 -32.90 -8.07
N PRO A 569 9.77 -33.76 -9.04
CA PRO A 569 10.63 -33.33 -10.14
C PRO A 569 9.85 -32.41 -11.07
N VAL A 570 10.44 -31.27 -11.44
CA VAL A 570 9.79 -30.31 -12.34
C VAL A 570 10.17 -30.50 -13.80
N SER A 571 10.94 -31.57 -14.13
CA SER A 571 11.40 -31.90 -15.47
C SER A 571 10.26 -32.03 -16.48
N ASP A 572 9.10 -32.50 -16.07
CA ASP A 572 7.98 -32.84 -16.94
C ASP A 572 6.98 -31.69 -17.14
N PHE A 573 7.13 -30.59 -16.34
CA PHE A 573 6.29 -29.41 -16.46
C PHE A 573 6.94 -28.35 -17.37
N SER A 574 6.16 -27.57 -18.08
CA SER A 574 6.66 -26.43 -18.87
C SER A 574 7.13 -25.30 -17.97
N THR A 575 8.04 -24.45 -18.46
CA THR A 575 8.35 -23.19 -17.78
C THR A 575 7.07 -22.36 -17.65
N GLY A 576 6.78 -21.89 -16.44
CA GLY A 576 5.54 -21.14 -16.17
C GLY A 576 5.19 -21.07 -14.70
N THR A 577 4.09 -20.38 -14.41
CA THR A 577 3.50 -20.30 -13.09
C THR A 577 2.44 -21.38 -12.91
N TYR A 578 2.44 -22.02 -11.75
CA TYR A 578 1.50 -23.05 -11.33
C TYR A 578 1.02 -22.74 -9.92
N PHE A 579 -0.06 -23.37 -9.52
CA PHE A 579 -0.58 -23.30 -8.17
C PHE A 579 -0.68 -24.71 -7.57
N LEU A 580 -0.10 -24.88 -6.39
CA LEU A 580 -0.19 -26.11 -5.61
C LEU A 580 -1.28 -25.93 -4.57
N THR A 581 -2.36 -26.69 -4.69
CA THR A 581 -3.45 -26.66 -3.72
C THR A 581 -3.37 -27.88 -2.80
N ILE A 582 -3.29 -27.64 -1.51
CA ILE A 582 -3.34 -28.65 -0.46
C ILE A 582 -4.69 -28.49 0.25
N ALA A 583 -5.53 -29.51 0.16
CA ALA A 583 -6.87 -29.50 0.73
C ALA A 583 -7.03 -30.59 1.78
N SER A 584 -7.60 -30.22 2.92
CA SER A 584 -8.08 -31.10 3.98
C SER A 584 -9.59 -30.88 4.17
N SER A 585 -10.25 -31.70 4.97
CA SER A 585 -11.73 -31.76 5.08
C SER A 585 -12.45 -30.41 5.12
N ASN A 586 -11.86 -29.40 5.77
CA ASN A 586 -12.47 -28.09 5.99
C ASN A 586 -11.53 -26.91 5.68
N GLN A 587 -10.33 -27.17 5.17
CA GLN A 587 -9.33 -26.13 4.89
C GLN A 587 -8.59 -26.46 3.59
N ALA A 588 -8.35 -25.46 2.77
CA ALA A 588 -7.46 -25.56 1.61
C ALA A 588 -6.44 -24.43 1.67
N ARG A 589 -5.22 -24.73 1.26
CA ARG A 589 -4.15 -23.76 1.11
C ARG A 589 -3.55 -23.87 -0.29
N THR A 590 -3.37 -22.75 -0.94
CA THR A 590 -2.80 -22.69 -2.28
C THR A 590 -1.49 -21.92 -2.25
N GLU A 591 -0.43 -22.52 -2.79
CA GLU A 591 0.91 -21.93 -2.91
C GLU A 591 1.26 -21.74 -4.39
N LYS A 592 1.69 -20.54 -4.75
CA LYS A 592 2.18 -20.25 -6.10
C LYS A 592 3.54 -20.89 -6.30
N ILE A 593 3.74 -21.55 -7.45
CA ILE A 593 5.00 -22.17 -7.83
C ILE A 593 5.46 -21.60 -9.18
N ILE A 594 6.73 -21.27 -9.28
CA ILE A 594 7.36 -20.85 -10.54
C ILE A 594 8.33 -21.93 -11.00
N ILE A 595 8.12 -22.48 -12.19
CA ILE A 595 9.02 -23.44 -12.82
C ILE A 595 9.81 -22.70 -13.89
N ASN A 596 11.14 -22.66 -13.75
CA ASN A 596 12.03 -21.97 -14.67
C ASN A 596 13.10 -22.94 -15.20
N LYS A 597 12.88 -23.49 -16.42
CA LYS A 597 13.86 -24.34 -17.09
C LYS A 597 14.87 -23.46 -17.81
N GLN A 598 16.13 -23.46 -17.36
CA GLN A 598 17.23 -22.93 -18.16
C GLN A 598 17.23 -23.67 -19.51
N ARG A 599 17.09 -22.94 -20.61
CA ARG A 599 17.39 -23.49 -21.94
C ARG A 599 18.86 -23.85 -21.95
N GLY A 600 19.15 -25.15 -22.05
CA GLY A 600 20.52 -25.61 -22.32
C GLY A 600 21.02 -24.91 -23.59
N ILE A 601 22.23 -24.33 -23.48
CA ILE A 601 22.99 -23.72 -24.58
C ILE A 601 23.43 -24.84 -25.53
#